data_f144e2a3f3dc356214f5240bff209ed3
#
_entry.id   f144e2a3f3dc356214f5240bff209ed3
#
_cell.length_a   1.000
_cell.length_b   1.000
_cell.length_c   1.000
_cell.angle_alpha   90.00
_cell.angle_beta   90.00
_cell.angle_gamma   90.00
#
_symmetry.space_group_name_H-M   'P 1'
#
loop_
_entity.id
_entity.type
_entity.pdbx_description
1 polymer ?
#
loop_
_entity_poly.entity_id
_entity_poly.type
_entity_poly.pdbx_seq_one_letter_code
_entity_poly.pdbx_strand_id
1 'polypeptide(L)'
;MGNMIHACAVKHVKDSRVLNKLIGCMMQDNRDIKANAEKCIISHEIDWKKIQSCSESKEGGELLAVLGDDTNSLKPRVHFIPTVQINGSQDNQKLMLKDLSKAICELYKQKDNYAATSLCDTN
;
A
#
# COMPACT_ATOMS: atom_id res chain seq x y z
N MET A 1 -13.77 1.89 -8.96
CA MET A 1 -13.57 3.28 -8.44
C MET A 1 -12.56 3.34 -7.30
N GLY A 2 -12.70 2.60 -6.19
CA GLY A 2 -11.77 2.64 -5.04
C GLY A 2 -10.30 2.45 -5.42
N ASN A 3 -9.98 1.43 -6.20
CA ASN A 3 -8.60 1.17 -6.63
C ASN A 3 -8.00 2.32 -7.46
N MET A 4 -8.81 3.01 -8.27
CA MET A 4 -8.34 4.19 -9.01
C MET A 4 -8.06 5.37 -8.08
N ILE A 5 -8.88 5.59 -7.05
CA ILE A 5 -8.62 6.61 -6.02
C ILE A 5 -7.30 6.30 -5.29
N HIS A 6 -7.06 5.05 -4.90
CA HIS A 6 -5.80 4.63 -4.30
C HIS A 6 -4.60 4.86 -5.24
N ALA A 7 -4.70 4.46 -6.51
CA ALA A 7 -3.64 4.68 -7.49
C ALA A 7 -3.31 6.17 -7.66
N CYS A 8 -4.34 7.03 -7.73
CA CYS A 8 -4.17 8.48 -7.78
C CYS A 8 -3.57 9.05 -6.49
N ALA A 9 -3.97 8.55 -5.31
CA ALA A 9 -3.36 8.94 -4.05
C ALA A 9 -1.86 8.61 -4.02
N VAL A 10 -1.48 7.39 -4.43
CA VAL A 10 -0.06 6.97 -4.53
C VAL A 10 0.74 7.89 -5.46
N LYS A 11 0.15 8.30 -6.59
CA LYS A 11 0.82 9.22 -7.53
C LYS A 11 1.03 10.62 -6.96
N HIS A 12 0.02 11.16 -6.27
CA HIS A 12 -0.01 12.58 -5.89
C HIS A 12 0.48 12.86 -4.46
N VAL A 13 0.47 11.88 -3.56
CA VAL A 13 0.96 12.02 -2.19
C VAL A 13 2.38 11.46 -2.10
N LYS A 14 3.36 12.34 -1.96
CA LYS A 14 4.79 11.97 -2.00
C LYS A 14 5.35 11.54 -0.65
N ASP A 15 4.80 12.03 0.45
CA ASP A 15 5.22 11.61 1.79
C ASP A 15 4.62 10.24 2.09
N SER A 16 5.48 9.22 2.23
CA SER A 16 5.05 7.83 2.46
C SER A 16 4.34 7.64 3.80
N ARG A 17 4.63 8.44 4.81
CA ARG A 17 3.97 8.37 6.12
C ARG A 17 2.55 8.91 6.04
N VAL A 18 2.37 10.02 5.31
CA VAL A 18 1.04 10.59 5.04
C VAL A 18 0.23 9.61 4.18
N LEU A 19 0.84 9.08 3.11
CA LEU A 19 0.19 8.10 2.24
C LEU A 19 -0.27 6.85 3.02
N ASN A 20 0.56 6.30 3.88
CA ASN A 20 0.21 5.13 4.70
C ASN A 20 -1.00 5.38 5.60
N LYS A 21 -1.01 6.54 6.29
CA LYS A 21 -2.16 6.92 7.13
C LYS A 21 -3.42 7.13 6.31
N LEU A 22 -3.30 7.78 5.14
CA LEU A 22 -4.41 8.02 4.22
C LEU A 22 -5.01 6.71 3.72
N ILE A 23 -4.19 5.78 3.21
CA ILE A 23 -4.67 4.47 2.74
C ILE A 23 -5.32 3.69 3.90
N GLY A 24 -4.70 3.69 5.09
CA GLY A 24 -5.28 3.09 6.28
C GLY A 24 -6.65 3.66 6.64
N CYS A 25 -6.82 4.98 6.56
CA CYS A 25 -8.12 5.63 6.74
C CYS A 25 -9.17 5.16 5.71
N MET A 26 -8.80 5.17 4.43
CA MET A 26 -9.72 4.77 3.34
C MET A 26 -10.14 3.30 3.40
N MET A 27 -9.32 2.43 3.98
CA MET A 27 -9.62 1.00 4.14
C MET A 27 -10.56 0.69 5.32
N GLN A 28 -10.84 1.64 6.22
CA GLN A 28 -11.68 1.41 7.40
C GLN A 28 -13.17 1.28 7.08
N ASP A 29 -13.64 1.95 6.03
CA ASP A 29 -15.04 1.89 5.63
C ASP A 29 -15.15 1.74 4.10
N ASN A 30 -15.78 0.66 3.67
CA ASN A 30 -15.97 0.33 2.25
C ASN A 30 -17.45 0.41 1.80
N ARG A 31 -18.35 0.90 2.64
CA ARG A 31 -19.79 1.00 2.32
C ARG A 31 -20.05 2.12 1.32
N ASP A 32 -19.40 3.27 1.50
CA ASP A 32 -19.38 4.36 0.54
C ASP A 32 -17.93 4.79 0.29
N ILE A 33 -17.32 4.13 -0.69
CA ILE A 33 -15.90 4.29 -0.99
C ILE A 33 -15.55 5.74 -1.36
N LYS A 34 -16.41 6.43 -2.13
CA LYS A 34 -16.13 7.79 -2.58
C LYS A 34 -16.22 8.78 -1.42
N ALA A 35 -17.29 8.74 -0.65
CA ALA A 35 -17.48 9.64 0.49
C ALA A 35 -16.43 9.40 1.58
N ASN A 36 -16.09 8.14 1.86
CA ASN A 36 -15.03 7.82 2.81
C ASN A 36 -13.65 8.32 2.32
N ALA A 37 -13.31 8.11 1.05
CA ALA A 37 -12.07 8.61 0.47
C ALA A 37 -11.97 10.13 0.54
N GLU A 38 -13.03 10.85 0.17
CA GLU A 38 -13.09 12.31 0.27
C GLU A 38 -12.83 12.79 1.70
N LYS A 39 -13.54 12.22 2.67
CA LYS A 39 -13.35 12.52 4.10
C LYS A 39 -11.90 12.29 4.54
N CYS A 40 -11.32 11.14 4.22
CA CYS A 40 -9.95 10.81 4.59
C CYS A 40 -8.93 11.75 3.93
N ILE A 41 -9.11 12.07 2.65
CA ILE A 41 -8.20 12.94 1.88
C ILE A 41 -8.21 14.35 2.45
N ILE A 42 -9.41 14.90 2.73
CA ILE A 42 -9.54 16.23 3.34
C ILE A 42 -8.95 16.27 4.75
N SER A 43 -9.19 15.25 5.57
CA SER A 43 -8.65 15.19 6.94
C SER A 43 -7.12 15.10 7.01
N HIS A 44 -6.46 14.75 5.91
CA HIS A 44 -5.00 14.74 5.77
C HIS A 44 -4.47 15.97 5.02
N GLU A 45 -5.29 17.02 4.85
CA GLU A 45 -4.94 18.28 4.18
C GLU A 45 -4.49 18.10 2.71
N ILE A 46 -5.05 17.09 2.03
CA ILE A 46 -4.78 16.79 0.63
C ILE A 46 -5.91 17.33 -0.23
N ASP A 47 -5.59 17.82 -1.42
CA ASP A 47 -6.58 18.33 -2.37
C ASP A 47 -7.43 17.18 -2.96
N TRP A 48 -8.66 17.05 -2.45
CA TRP A 48 -9.63 16.08 -2.95
C TRP A 48 -9.92 16.23 -4.44
N LYS A 49 -10.09 17.46 -4.92
CA LYS A 49 -10.44 17.72 -6.32
C LYS A 49 -9.39 17.16 -7.28
N LYS A 50 -8.12 17.24 -6.89
CA LYS A 50 -7.01 16.69 -7.66
C LYS A 50 -7.07 15.17 -7.74
N ILE A 51 -7.30 14.50 -6.62
CA ILE A 51 -7.41 13.03 -6.56
C ILE A 51 -8.68 12.56 -7.28
N GLN A 52 -9.80 13.25 -7.10
CA GLN A 52 -11.06 12.95 -7.77
C GLN A 52 -10.92 13.07 -9.29
N SER A 53 -10.41 14.21 -9.78
CA SER A 53 -10.20 14.44 -11.23
C SER A 53 -9.32 13.36 -11.85
N CYS A 54 -8.23 12.97 -11.16
CA CYS A 54 -7.38 11.85 -11.60
C CYS A 54 -8.18 10.54 -11.67
N SER A 55 -8.91 10.19 -10.61
CA SER A 55 -9.62 8.90 -10.52
C SER A 55 -10.82 8.78 -11.47
N GLU A 56 -11.40 9.90 -11.89
CA GLU A 56 -12.53 9.96 -12.82
C GLU A 56 -12.09 10.17 -14.28
N SER A 57 -10.79 10.23 -14.53
CA SER A 57 -10.22 10.45 -15.86
C SER A 57 -9.50 9.21 -16.40
N LYS A 58 -9.02 9.31 -17.65
CA LYS A 58 -8.16 8.29 -18.29
C LYS A 58 -6.89 8.02 -17.47
N GLU A 59 -6.36 9.04 -16.79
CA GLU A 59 -5.16 8.94 -15.95
C GLU A 59 -5.32 7.89 -14.85
N GLY A 60 -6.44 7.88 -14.12
CA GLY A 60 -6.71 6.88 -13.08
C GLY A 60 -6.76 5.45 -13.62
N GLY A 61 -7.33 5.26 -14.81
CA GLY A 61 -7.34 3.97 -15.49
C GLY A 61 -5.95 3.51 -15.92
N GLU A 62 -5.14 4.41 -16.46
CA GLU A 62 -3.74 4.12 -16.87
C GLU A 62 -2.86 3.77 -15.66
N LEU A 63 -3.00 4.51 -14.56
CA LEU A 63 -2.29 4.21 -13.32
C LEU A 63 -2.66 2.83 -12.76
N LEU A 64 -3.95 2.48 -12.79
CA LEU A 64 -4.40 1.18 -12.33
C LEU A 64 -3.91 0.05 -13.24
N ALA A 65 -3.84 0.28 -14.56
CA ALA A 65 -3.31 -0.69 -15.52
C ALA A 65 -1.82 -0.98 -15.25
N VAL A 66 -1.01 0.06 -15.01
CA VAL A 66 0.42 -0.12 -14.63
C VAL A 66 0.56 -0.99 -13.37
N LEU A 67 -0.22 -0.73 -12.32
CA LEU A 67 -0.20 -1.56 -11.11
C LEU A 67 -0.63 -3.01 -11.38
N GLY A 68 -1.55 -3.20 -12.32
CA GLY A 68 -1.96 -4.53 -12.79
C GLY A 68 -0.81 -5.26 -13.52
N ASP A 69 -0.13 -4.56 -14.42
CA ASP A 69 1.03 -5.10 -15.15
C ASP A 69 2.17 -5.45 -14.20
N ASP A 70 2.48 -4.59 -13.23
CA ASP A 70 3.46 -4.86 -12.19
C ASP A 70 3.10 -6.14 -11.41
N THR A 71 1.84 -6.28 -10.99
CA THR A 71 1.36 -7.47 -10.30
C THR A 71 1.49 -8.74 -11.16
N ASN A 72 1.12 -8.65 -12.45
CA ASN A 72 1.20 -9.77 -13.38
C ASN A 72 2.65 -10.16 -13.73
N SER A 73 3.58 -9.23 -13.62
CA SER A 73 5.01 -9.45 -13.86
C SER A 73 5.72 -10.19 -12.73
N LEU A 74 5.13 -10.25 -11.54
CA LEU A 74 5.74 -10.85 -10.35
C LEU A 74 6.13 -12.32 -10.56
N LYS A 75 7.26 -12.68 -9.99
CA LYS A 75 7.78 -14.06 -9.95
C LYS A 75 8.11 -14.41 -8.48
N PRO A 76 7.49 -15.46 -7.91
CA PRO A 76 6.38 -16.28 -8.42
C PRO A 76 5.11 -15.46 -8.69
N ARG A 77 4.23 -15.98 -9.53
CA ARG A 77 2.93 -15.34 -9.80
C ARG A 77 2.08 -15.27 -8.54
N VAL A 78 1.26 -14.24 -8.45
CA VAL A 78 0.25 -14.11 -7.40
C VAL A 78 -0.88 -15.11 -7.66
N HIS A 79 -1.14 -16.00 -6.68
CA HIS A 79 -2.19 -17.03 -6.78
C HIS A 79 -3.34 -16.80 -5.79
N PHE A 80 -3.17 -15.93 -4.81
CA PHE A 80 -4.18 -15.57 -3.82
C PHE A 80 -3.96 -14.13 -3.34
N ILE A 81 -4.95 -13.56 -2.68
CA ILE A 81 -4.90 -12.22 -2.10
C ILE A 81 -5.38 -12.27 -0.63
N PRO A 82 -4.73 -11.49 0.27
CA PRO A 82 -3.54 -10.69 0.01
C PRO A 82 -2.28 -11.54 -0.13
N THR A 83 -1.37 -11.19 -1.04
CA THR A 83 -0.04 -11.77 -1.16
C THR A 83 0.99 -10.70 -0.83
N VAL A 84 1.97 -11.04 0.01
CA VAL A 84 3.07 -10.16 0.38
C VAL A 84 4.36 -10.64 -0.28
N GLN A 85 5.13 -9.73 -0.84
CA GLN A 85 6.47 -9.99 -1.37
C GLN A 85 7.48 -9.08 -0.68
N ILE A 86 8.58 -9.66 -0.17
CA ILE A 86 9.67 -8.90 0.44
C ILE A 86 10.96 -9.27 -0.29
N ASN A 87 11.68 -8.27 -0.80
CA ASN A 87 12.91 -8.44 -1.57
C ASN A 87 12.78 -9.45 -2.72
N GLY A 88 11.63 -9.47 -3.39
CA GLY A 88 11.37 -10.38 -4.52
C GLY A 88 10.94 -11.80 -4.12
N SER A 89 10.92 -12.16 -2.83
CA SER A 89 10.43 -13.46 -2.35
C SER A 89 9.00 -13.37 -1.83
N GLN A 90 8.22 -14.42 -2.11
CA GLN A 90 6.90 -14.67 -1.53
C GLN A 90 6.93 -15.76 -0.45
N ASP A 91 8.12 -16.14 0.03
CA ASP A 91 8.27 -17.15 1.05
C ASP A 91 7.67 -16.69 2.38
N ASN A 92 7.25 -17.68 3.19
CA ASN A 92 6.73 -17.42 4.52
C ASN A 92 5.46 -16.54 4.58
N GLN A 93 4.56 -16.70 3.60
CA GLN A 93 3.27 -15.98 3.56
C GLN A 93 2.49 -16.08 4.88
N LYS A 94 2.53 -17.25 5.54
CA LYS A 94 1.82 -17.47 6.81
C LYS A 94 2.28 -16.48 7.89
N LEU A 95 3.57 -16.25 8.02
CA LEU A 95 4.10 -15.27 8.98
C LEU A 95 3.80 -13.85 8.50
N MET A 96 4.07 -13.54 7.22
CA MET A 96 3.85 -12.20 6.67
C MET A 96 2.40 -11.72 6.80
N LEU A 97 1.44 -12.62 6.60
CA LEU A 97 0.01 -12.30 6.74
C LEU A 97 -0.46 -12.24 8.20
N LYS A 98 0.24 -12.93 9.10
CA LYS A 98 -0.09 -12.91 10.52
C LYS A 98 0.56 -11.74 11.26
N ASP A 99 1.83 -11.48 10.97
CA ASP A 99 2.66 -10.47 11.63
C ASP A 99 3.76 -9.99 10.68
N LEU A 100 3.41 -9.01 9.85
CA LEU A 100 4.32 -8.45 8.86
C LEU A 100 5.54 -7.78 9.52
N SER A 101 5.34 -7.11 10.66
CA SER A 101 6.44 -6.47 11.39
C SER A 101 7.48 -7.48 11.82
N LYS A 102 7.04 -8.61 12.39
CA LYS A 102 7.94 -9.70 12.77
C LYS A 102 8.67 -10.28 11.56
N ALA A 103 7.97 -10.53 10.45
CA ALA A 103 8.58 -11.05 9.23
C ALA A 103 9.67 -10.11 8.69
N ILE A 104 9.40 -8.80 8.68
CA ILE A 104 10.38 -7.78 8.27
C ILE A 104 11.58 -7.78 9.21
N CYS A 105 11.35 -7.82 10.53
CA CYS A 105 12.43 -7.83 11.51
C CYS A 105 13.30 -9.09 11.43
N GLU A 106 12.72 -10.25 11.21
CA GLU A 106 13.48 -11.49 11.00
C GLU A 106 14.41 -11.39 9.78
N LEU A 107 13.92 -10.84 8.67
CA LEU A 107 14.73 -10.62 7.46
C LEU A 107 15.78 -9.52 7.67
N TYR A 108 15.44 -8.47 8.40
CA TYR A 108 16.36 -7.36 8.68
C TYR A 108 17.53 -7.81 9.56
N LYS A 109 17.29 -8.65 10.55
CA LYS A 109 18.32 -9.23 11.44
C LYS A 109 19.32 -10.12 10.72
N GLN A 110 18.96 -10.65 9.54
CA GLN A 110 19.85 -11.50 8.72
C GLN A 110 20.86 -10.69 7.85
N LYS A 111 20.76 -9.36 7.82
CA LYS A 111 21.69 -8.53 7.06
C LYS A 111 23.04 -8.41 7.78
N ASP A 112 24.14 -8.46 7.03
CA ASP A 112 25.51 -8.38 7.55
C ASP A 112 25.79 -7.09 8.37
N ASN A 113 25.08 -6.00 8.07
CA ASN A 113 25.18 -4.71 8.76
C ASN A 113 23.93 -4.43 9.62
N TYR A 114 23.45 -5.43 10.36
CA TYR A 114 22.33 -5.24 11.25
C TYR A 114 22.64 -4.17 12.30
N ALA A 115 21.88 -3.07 12.28
CA ALA A 115 21.86 -2.08 13.34
C ALA A 115 20.58 -2.29 14.17
N ALA A 116 20.73 -2.51 15.47
CA ALA A 116 19.60 -2.64 16.37
C ALA A 116 18.64 -1.45 16.22
N THR A 117 17.35 -1.72 16.05
CA THR A 117 16.32 -0.69 15.97
C THR A 117 15.25 -0.96 17.03
N SER A 118 14.75 0.10 17.67
CA SER A 118 13.69 -0.01 18.67
C SER A 118 12.46 -0.76 18.17
N LEU A 119 12.23 -0.79 16.86
CA LEU A 119 11.11 -1.48 16.24
C LEU A 119 11.29 -3.01 16.22
N CYS A 120 12.53 -3.51 16.08
CA CYS A 120 12.81 -4.93 15.95
C CYS A 120 13.40 -5.58 17.22
N ASP A 121 13.70 -4.80 18.24
CA ASP A 121 14.35 -5.27 19.47
C ASP A 121 13.40 -5.31 20.69
N THR A 122 12.14 -4.90 20.51
CA THR A 122 11.09 -5.00 21.53
C THR A 122 10.38 -6.35 21.44
N ASN A 123 11.08 -7.43 21.79
CA ASN A 123 10.49 -8.74 22.16
C ASN A 123 11.41 -9.47 23.12
#